data_727ad0d15a37858388ea58eb89bcb045
#
_entry.id   727ad0d15a37858388ea58eb89bcb045
#
_cell.length_a   1.000
_cell.length_b   1.000
_cell.length_c   1.000
_cell.angle_alpha   90.00
_cell.angle_beta   90.00
_cell.angle_gamma   90.00
#
_symmetry.space_group_name_H-M   'P 1'
#
loop_
_entity.id
_entity.type
_entity.pdbx_description
1 polymer ?
#
loop_
_entity_poly.entity_id
_entity_poly.type
_entity_poly.pdbx_seq_one_letter_code
_entity_poly.pdbx_strand_id
1 'polypeptide(L)'
;MKPRPPAPLESQHLPSETKGVPAWAPFTHRTFTIIWLATVVSNIGAWMYNVATGWLMVSLDANPLTVSMVQVSNTLPMFLFAIPAGALVDIINQRRFLIAGETAYTVASMAFAVLVWLHLMGPASLLILSFLVSVGSAFTAPAWQAIVTQLVPKPELQAAVAANSVGINISRAVGPALGGLLVVSFGLGAPFWINAVSNIGVVAALFWWRPPIKPVVPLPAESFSSGVRTGLRHARYNPYLAATLIRTIGFFFFASSYWALLPVVANRQIGGGAALYGVLLGAIGAAAVGTAFVLRGLKSRLGANWLVAVASVMTGVATALFAVAHGPLTAIAASLLAGASWIFAVSSLNVSAQVSLPDWVRGRGLAMYVTVMFGALTAGSALWGQLATSWGVPTALFIAGAGAVLAVPMTWRWKLQLGEQVDFSPSLQWPAPVTTHAVEPDRGPVLVTIEYKINPNEREAFLDALANASNG
;
A
#
# COMPACT_ATOMS: atom_id res chain seq x y z
N MET A 1 -38.40 -54.74 8.67
CA MET A 1 -38.09 -53.62 9.56
C MET A 1 -37.68 -52.42 8.71
N LYS A 2 -38.51 -51.39 8.65
CA LYS A 2 -38.17 -50.13 7.92
C LYS A 2 -37.24 -49.31 8.85
N PRO A 3 -36.14 -48.73 8.33
CA PRO A 3 -35.27 -47.86 9.12
C PRO A 3 -36.03 -46.58 9.55
N ARG A 4 -35.87 -46.19 10.82
CA ARG A 4 -36.39 -44.95 11.34
C ARG A 4 -35.72 -43.75 10.65
N PRO A 5 -36.46 -42.69 10.33
CA PRO A 5 -35.85 -41.45 9.82
C PRO A 5 -34.93 -40.83 10.89
N PRO A 6 -33.82 -40.18 10.49
CA PRO A 6 -32.95 -39.47 11.42
C PRO A 6 -33.72 -38.36 12.12
N ALA A 7 -33.42 -38.16 13.42
CA ALA A 7 -33.98 -37.07 14.21
C ALA A 7 -33.65 -35.72 13.60
N PRO A 8 -34.55 -34.73 13.72
CA PRO A 8 -34.26 -33.36 13.23
C PRO A 8 -33.00 -32.86 13.95
N LEU A 9 -32.05 -32.30 13.17
CA LEU A 9 -30.90 -31.59 13.69
C LEU A 9 -31.45 -30.45 14.58
N GLU A 10 -31.19 -30.55 15.88
CA GLU A 10 -31.40 -29.43 16.80
C GLU A 10 -30.79 -28.20 16.17
N SER A 11 -31.61 -27.16 16.03
CA SER A 11 -31.18 -25.85 15.60
C SER A 11 -30.02 -25.41 16.49
N GLN A 12 -28.78 -25.57 15.99
CA GLN A 12 -27.62 -24.99 16.63
C GLN A 12 -27.93 -23.50 16.82
N HIS A 13 -27.98 -23.09 18.07
CA HIS A 13 -28.11 -21.69 18.48
C HIS A 13 -27.12 -20.87 17.62
N LEU A 14 -27.67 -20.08 16.70
CA LEU A 14 -26.92 -18.99 16.08
C LEU A 14 -26.29 -18.19 17.23
N PRO A 15 -25.00 -17.90 17.20
CA PRO A 15 -24.39 -17.07 18.23
C PRO A 15 -25.22 -15.79 18.35
N SER A 16 -25.68 -15.50 19.57
CA SER A 16 -26.38 -14.25 19.92
C SER A 16 -25.68 -13.08 19.24
N GLU A 17 -26.46 -12.20 18.62
CA GLU A 17 -25.98 -10.93 18.03
C GLU A 17 -24.86 -10.35 18.90
N THR A 18 -23.64 -10.43 18.40
CA THR A 18 -22.48 -9.79 19.00
C THR A 18 -22.80 -8.28 18.98
N LYS A 19 -23.14 -7.71 20.13
CA LYS A 19 -23.24 -6.26 20.30
C LYS A 19 -22.01 -5.67 19.63
N GLY A 20 -22.20 -4.94 18.54
CA GLY A 20 -21.14 -4.43 17.71
C GLY A 20 -20.11 -3.71 18.58
N VAL A 21 -18.83 -4.12 18.48
CA VAL A 21 -17.74 -3.50 19.23
C VAL A 21 -17.70 -2.01 18.88
N PRO A 22 -17.76 -1.10 19.86
CA PRO A 22 -17.75 0.33 19.59
C PRO A 22 -16.51 0.75 18.82
N ALA A 23 -16.63 1.71 17.91
CA ALA A 23 -15.51 2.19 17.09
C ALA A 23 -14.33 2.75 17.93
N TRP A 24 -14.59 3.20 19.15
CA TRP A 24 -13.59 3.73 20.09
C TRP A 24 -12.98 2.67 21.03
N ALA A 25 -13.46 1.41 21.00
CA ALA A 25 -12.96 0.35 21.88
C ALA A 25 -11.42 0.22 21.86
N PRO A 26 -10.71 0.28 20.73
CA PRO A 26 -9.26 0.19 20.71
C PRO A 26 -8.57 1.25 21.57
N PHE A 27 -9.17 2.43 21.73
CA PHE A 27 -8.60 3.53 22.52
C PHE A 27 -8.68 3.32 24.02
N THR A 28 -9.41 2.32 24.49
CA THR A 28 -9.39 1.89 25.90
C THR A 28 -8.07 1.22 26.27
N HIS A 29 -7.34 0.69 25.26
CA HIS A 29 -6.02 0.10 25.46
C HIS A 29 -4.94 1.16 25.37
N ARG A 30 -4.31 1.48 26.51
CA ARG A 30 -3.25 2.50 26.61
C ARG A 30 -2.12 2.30 25.59
N THR A 31 -1.74 1.06 25.32
CA THR A 31 -0.71 0.73 24.35
C THR A 31 -1.10 1.13 22.93
N PHE A 32 -2.34 0.80 22.52
CA PHE A 32 -2.85 1.18 21.20
C PHE A 32 -2.90 2.71 21.07
N THR A 33 -3.45 3.40 22.08
CA THR A 33 -3.62 4.86 22.05
C THR A 33 -2.28 5.59 21.92
N ILE A 34 -1.26 5.21 22.70
CA ILE A 34 0.05 5.85 22.66
C ILE A 34 0.71 5.64 21.29
N ILE A 35 0.73 4.40 20.80
CA ILE A 35 1.33 4.08 19.49
C ILE A 35 0.57 4.77 18.37
N TRP A 36 -0.76 4.75 18.41
CA TRP A 36 -1.60 5.40 17.41
C TRP A 36 -1.37 6.92 17.35
N LEU A 37 -1.36 7.60 18.50
CA LEU A 37 -1.08 9.03 18.57
C LEU A 37 0.32 9.37 18.04
N ALA A 38 1.34 8.64 18.48
CA ALA A 38 2.69 8.82 17.99
C ALA A 38 2.79 8.64 16.47
N THR A 39 2.12 7.61 15.94
CA THR A 39 2.10 7.32 14.50
C THR A 39 1.34 8.41 13.71
N VAL A 40 0.20 8.91 14.21
CA VAL A 40 -0.54 9.99 13.53
C VAL A 40 0.28 11.26 13.47
N VAL A 41 0.92 11.65 14.57
CA VAL A 41 1.79 12.86 14.62
C VAL A 41 2.97 12.70 13.67
N SER A 42 3.62 11.52 13.66
CA SER A 42 4.73 11.23 12.75
C SER A 42 4.28 11.22 11.28
N ASN A 43 3.12 10.65 10.96
CA ASN A 43 2.56 10.67 9.61
C ASN A 43 2.26 12.11 9.13
N ILE A 44 1.77 12.99 10.00
CA ILE A 44 1.62 14.41 9.68
C ILE A 44 2.99 15.01 9.35
N GLY A 45 4.01 14.74 10.18
CA GLY A 45 5.39 15.15 9.92
C GLY A 45 5.95 14.65 8.59
N ALA A 46 5.68 13.38 8.24
CA ALA A 46 6.08 12.80 6.97
C ALA A 46 5.42 13.47 5.75
N TRP A 47 4.15 13.87 5.84
CA TRP A 47 3.50 14.65 4.79
C TRP A 47 4.05 16.07 4.67
N MET A 48 4.38 16.72 5.81
CA MET A 48 5.09 18.02 5.81
C MET A 48 6.47 17.89 5.15
N TYR A 49 7.23 16.83 5.48
CA TYR A 49 8.50 16.50 4.86
C TYR A 49 8.37 16.38 3.33
N ASN A 50 7.34 15.66 2.84
CA ASN A 50 7.13 15.48 1.40
C ASN A 50 6.91 16.82 0.68
N VAL A 51 6.13 17.73 1.26
CA VAL A 51 5.95 19.10 0.71
C VAL A 51 7.26 19.85 0.70
N ALA A 52 7.96 19.87 1.82
CA ALA A 52 9.22 20.60 1.94
C ALA A 52 10.30 20.06 0.99
N THR A 53 10.38 18.73 0.82
CA THR A 53 11.33 18.09 -0.09
C THR A 53 11.05 18.44 -1.56
N GLY A 54 9.79 18.36 -1.99
CA GLY A 54 9.40 18.76 -3.35
C GLY A 54 9.66 20.23 -3.61
N TRP A 55 9.36 21.11 -2.65
CA TRP A 55 9.60 22.54 -2.76
C TRP A 55 11.08 22.90 -2.70
N LEU A 56 11.85 22.27 -1.81
CA LEU A 56 13.29 22.46 -1.71
C LEU A 56 13.99 22.10 -3.02
N MET A 57 13.59 20.99 -3.67
CA MET A 57 14.16 20.64 -4.97
C MET A 57 13.90 21.72 -6.02
N VAL A 58 12.68 22.26 -6.10
CA VAL A 58 12.34 23.37 -7.02
C VAL A 58 13.18 24.61 -6.74
N SER A 59 13.53 24.88 -5.48
CA SER A 59 14.39 26.03 -5.12
C SER A 59 15.87 25.79 -5.43
N LEU A 60 16.33 24.53 -5.44
CA LEU A 60 17.71 24.16 -5.77
C LEU A 60 17.92 24.01 -7.28
N ASP A 61 17.02 23.32 -7.95
CA ASP A 61 17.02 23.10 -9.39
C ASP A 61 15.58 22.94 -9.88
N ALA A 62 15.07 23.94 -10.55
CA ALA A 62 13.70 23.95 -11.06
C ALA A 62 13.52 23.13 -12.37
N ASN A 63 14.53 22.36 -12.81
CA ASN A 63 14.39 21.47 -13.96
C ASN A 63 13.32 20.39 -13.68
N PRO A 64 12.31 20.20 -14.56
CA PRO A 64 11.23 19.26 -14.33
C PRO A 64 11.70 17.82 -14.09
N LEU A 65 12.77 17.37 -14.76
CA LEU A 65 13.35 16.05 -14.54
C LEU A 65 13.91 15.94 -13.11
N THR A 66 14.73 16.90 -12.67
CA THR A 66 15.34 16.88 -11.34
C THR A 66 14.26 16.89 -10.25
N VAL A 67 13.22 17.72 -10.41
CA VAL A 67 12.09 17.76 -9.48
C VAL A 67 11.33 16.45 -9.46
N SER A 68 11.07 15.84 -10.62
CA SER A 68 10.37 14.56 -10.69
C SER A 68 11.17 13.40 -10.08
N MET A 69 12.53 13.50 -10.06
CA MET A 69 13.38 12.51 -9.40
C MET A 69 13.17 12.46 -7.88
N VAL A 70 12.61 13.48 -7.25
CA VAL A 70 12.18 13.42 -5.84
C VAL A 70 11.10 12.35 -5.68
N GLN A 71 10.11 12.33 -6.57
CA GLN A 71 9.06 11.29 -6.54
C GLN A 71 9.63 9.91 -6.84
N VAL A 72 10.59 9.80 -7.77
CA VAL A 72 11.31 8.54 -8.02
C VAL A 72 12.04 8.09 -6.76
N SER A 73 12.79 8.97 -6.09
CA SER A 73 13.49 8.65 -4.84
C SER A 73 12.56 8.19 -3.72
N ASN A 74 11.34 8.71 -3.68
CA ASN A 74 10.34 8.34 -2.70
C ASN A 74 9.64 7.00 -3.02
N THR A 75 9.48 6.64 -4.30
CA THR A 75 8.72 5.45 -4.72
C THR A 75 9.59 4.25 -5.05
N LEU A 76 10.81 4.47 -5.53
CA LEU A 76 11.74 3.43 -5.94
C LEU A 76 12.09 2.44 -4.80
N PRO A 77 12.31 2.87 -3.54
CA PRO A 77 12.55 1.92 -2.45
C PRO A 77 11.40 0.95 -2.23
N MET A 78 10.16 1.41 -2.29
CA MET A 78 9.00 0.53 -2.14
C MET A 78 8.91 -0.47 -3.31
N PHE A 79 9.22 -0.04 -4.54
CA PHE A 79 9.31 -0.94 -5.70
C PHE A 79 10.37 -2.03 -5.50
N LEU A 80 11.56 -1.67 -5.00
CA LEU A 80 12.68 -2.59 -4.83
C LEU A 80 12.52 -3.52 -3.62
N PHE A 81 11.98 -3.00 -2.52
CA PHE A 81 12.05 -3.66 -1.21
C PHE A 81 10.71 -4.15 -0.67
N ALA A 82 9.55 -3.89 -1.30
CA ALA A 82 8.26 -4.35 -0.78
C ALA A 82 8.20 -5.88 -0.60
N ILE A 83 8.68 -6.66 -1.57
CA ILE A 83 8.71 -8.12 -1.49
C ILE A 83 9.73 -8.61 -0.43
N PRO A 84 11.01 -8.16 -0.46
CA PRO A 84 11.97 -8.50 0.59
C PRO A 84 11.52 -8.11 2.01
N ALA A 85 10.94 -6.92 2.17
CA ALA A 85 10.47 -6.44 3.47
C ALA A 85 9.31 -7.29 4.02
N GLY A 86 8.36 -7.66 3.16
CA GLY A 86 7.27 -8.56 3.54
C GLY A 86 7.78 -9.91 4.05
N ALA A 87 8.72 -10.53 3.34
CA ALA A 87 9.28 -11.81 3.75
C ALA A 87 10.13 -11.72 5.03
N LEU A 88 10.83 -10.61 5.25
CA LEU A 88 11.62 -10.41 6.48
C LEU A 88 10.74 -10.26 7.73
N VAL A 89 9.58 -9.62 7.60
CA VAL A 89 8.64 -9.43 8.73
C VAL A 89 8.10 -10.75 9.28
N ASP A 90 7.98 -11.77 8.42
CA ASP A 90 7.52 -13.10 8.84
C ASP A 90 8.58 -13.89 9.60
N ILE A 91 9.88 -13.58 9.38
CA ILE A 91 11.02 -14.32 9.95
C ILE A 91 11.57 -13.64 11.22
N ILE A 92 11.58 -12.30 11.25
CA ILE A 92 12.24 -11.51 12.29
C ILE A 92 11.22 -11.06 13.34
N ASN A 93 11.69 -10.82 14.58
CA ASN A 93 10.86 -10.20 15.62
C ASN A 93 10.38 -8.81 15.18
N GLN A 94 9.08 -8.67 14.93
CA GLN A 94 8.45 -7.49 14.35
C GLN A 94 8.74 -6.20 15.11
N ARG A 95 8.78 -6.26 16.47
CA ARG A 95 9.14 -5.09 17.30
C ARG A 95 10.58 -4.65 17.08
N ARG A 96 11.55 -5.59 17.11
CA ARG A 96 12.97 -5.25 16.87
C ARG A 96 13.19 -4.71 15.48
N PHE A 97 12.49 -5.29 14.50
CA PHE A 97 12.55 -4.86 13.12
C PHE A 97 12.02 -3.43 12.94
N LEU A 98 10.85 -3.12 13.56
CA LEU A 98 10.30 -1.76 13.56
C LEU A 98 11.23 -0.76 14.25
N ILE A 99 11.77 -1.09 15.44
CA ILE A 99 12.71 -0.19 16.15
C ILE A 99 13.92 0.10 15.27
N ALA A 100 14.51 -0.90 14.64
CA ALA A 100 15.67 -0.71 13.75
C ALA A 100 15.32 0.16 12.53
N GLY A 101 14.20 -0.13 11.85
CA GLY A 101 13.75 0.61 10.68
C GLY A 101 13.37 2.06 11.00
N GLU A 102 12.59 2.28 12.07
CA GLU A 102 12.21 3.63 12.50
C GLU A 102 13.39 4.44 13.03
N THR A 103 14.37 3.79 13.66
CA THR A 103 15.62 4.44 14.06
C THR A 103 16.44 4.85 12.83
N ALA A 104 16.56 3.98 11.82
CA ALA A 104 17.24 4.31 10.56
C ALA A 104 16.54 5.46 9.83
N TYR A 105 15.19 5.42 9.75
CA TYR A 105 14.37 6.51 9.22
C TYR A 105 14.63 7.83 9.97
N THR A 106 14.63 7.79 11.32
CA THR A 106 14.86 8.97 12.17
C THR A 106 16.25 9.56 11.92
N VAL A 107 17.28 8.71 11.88
CA VAL A 107 18.67 9.14 11.63
C VAL A 107 18.80 9.79 10.25
N ALA A 108 18.23 9.19 9.21
CA ALA A 108 18.23 9.74 7.85
C ALA A 108 17.46 11.07 7.79
N SER A 109 16.29 11.17 8.44
CA SER A 109 15.50 12.39 8.54
C SER A 109 16.22 13.49 9.32
N MET A 110 16.93 13.15 10.38
CA MET A 110 17.75 14.08 11.16
C MET A 110 18.92 14.60 10.32
N ALA A 111 19.64 13.71 9.64
CA ALA A 111 20.72 14.11 8.72
C ALA A 111 20.20 15.06 7.63
N PHE A 112 19.00 14.79 7.09
CA PHE A 112 18.34 15.65 6.13
C PHE A 112 18.08 17.05 6.73
N ALA A 113 17.47 17.11 7.92
CA ALA A 113 17.17 18.37 8.61
C ALA A 113 18.43 19.19 8.90
N VAL A 114 19.51 18.54 9.36
CA VAL A 114 20.79 19.18 9.65
C VAL A 114 21.44 19.75 8.38
N LEU A 115 21.47 18.99 7.27
CA LEU A 115 22.06 19.48 6.03
C LEU A 115 21.27 20.64 5.43
N VAL A 116 19.94 20.64 5.55
CA VAL A 116 19.10 21.79 5.15
C VAL A 116 19.41 23.00 6.05
N TRP A 117 19.50 22.80 7.35
CA TRP A 117 19.81 23.88 8.31
C TRP A 117 21.20 24.50 8.08
N LEU A 118 22.20 23.67 7.75
CA LEU A 118 23.56 24.12 7.44
C LEU A 118 23.70 24.70 6.03
N HIS A 119 22.63 24.75 5.23
CA HIS A 119 22.64 25.17 3.81
C HIS A 119 23.60 24.34 2.93
N LEU A 120 23.87 23.09 3.30
CA LEU A 120 24.75 22.17 2.56
C LEU A 120 23.98 21.22 1.63
N MET A 121 22.66 21.39 1.52
CA MET A 121 21.81 20.52 0.71
C MET A 121 21.93 20.90 -0.77
N GLY A 122 22.36 19.93 -1.59
CA GLY A 122 22.33 20.04 -3.05
C GLY A 122 21.31 19.07 -3.67
N PRO A 123 21.04 19.15 -4.98
CA PRO A 123 20.08 18.25 -5.64
C PRO A 123 20.40 16.76 -5.45
N ALA A 124 21.65 16.36 -5.62
CA ALA A 124 22.07 14.98 -5.49
C ALA A 124 21.93 14.46 -4.04
N SER A 125 22.37 15.24 -3.03
CA SER A 125 22.24 14.86 -1.63
C SER A 125 20.78 14.78 -1.19
N LEU A 126 19.91 15.65 -1.69
CA LEU A 126 18.48 15.61 -1.47
C LEU A 126 17.88 14.29 -2.01
N LEU A 127 18.19 13.90 -3.24
CA LEU A 127 17.69 12.66 -3.84
C LEU A 127 18.19 11.42 -3.07
N ILE A 128 19.47 11.37 -2.71
CA ILE A 128 20.06 10.25 -1.95
C ILE A 128 19.41 10.13 -0.57
N LEU A 129 19.28 11.23 0.17
CA LEU A 129 18.67 11.20 1.49
C LEU A 129 17.18 10.89 1.44
N SER A 130 16.44 11.43 0.44
CA SER A 130 15.04 11.07 0.23
C SER A 130 14.88 9.57 -0.06
N PHE A 131 15.78 8.99 -0.84
CA PHE A 131 15.81 7.56 -1.09
C PHE A 131 16.07 6.77 0.21
N LEU A 132 17.05 7.16 1.02
CA LEU A 132 17.37 6.49 2.29
C LEU A 132 16.23 6.57 3.31
N VAL A 133 15.58 7.74 3.45
CA VAL A 133 14.38 7.91 4.27
C VAL A 133 13.28 6.97 3.80
N SER A 134 13.08 6.88 2.48
CA SER A 134 12.03 6.01 1.91
C SER A 134 12.37 4.52 1.99
N VAL A 135 13.65 4.13 2.04
CA VAL A 135 14.09 2.76 2.35
C VAL A 135 13.60 2.36 3.74
N GLY A 136 13.80 3.22 4.75
CA GLY A 136 13.29 2.98 6.10
C GLY A 136 11.78 2.71 6.09
N SER A 137 11.01 3.56 5.42
CA SER A 137 9.54 3.39 5.28
C SER A 137 9.16 2.10 4.55
N ALA A 138 9.88 1.71 3.49
CA ALA A 138 9.60 0.50 2.73
C ALA A 138 9.78 -0.78 3.58
N PHE A 139 10.77 -0.80 4.44
CA PHE A 139 10.97 -1.94 5.35
C PHE A 139 9.97 -1.93 6.51
N THR A 140 9.59 -0.78 7.06
CA THR A 140 8.69 -0.73 8.22
C THR A 140 7.21 -0.93 7.87
N ALA A 141 6.79 -0.61 6.65
CA ALA A 141 5.38 -0.65 6.22
C ALA A 141 4.66 -1.99 6.48
N PRO A 142 5.19 -3.18 6.09
CA PRO A 142 4.52 -4.44 6.38
C PRO A 142 4.53 -4.78 7.88
N ALA A 143 5.58 -4.40 8.61
CA ALA A 143 5.65 -4.63 10.05
C ALA A 143 4.63 -3.80 10.83
N TRP A 144 4.35 -2.57 10.39
CA TRP A 144 3.28 -1.74 10.95
C TRP A 144 1.90 -2.37 10.80
N GLN A 145 1.60 -3.00 9.66
CA GLN A 145 0.34 -3.72 9.49
C GLN A 145 0.26 -4.93 10.42
N ALA A 146 1.37 -5.63 10.61
CA ALA A 146 1.43 -6.84 11.43
C ALA A 146 1.28 -6.55 12.94
N ILE A 147 1.81 -5.44 13.47
CA ILE A 147 1.70 -5.17 14.91
C ILE A 147 0.31 -4.75 15.37
N VAL A 148 -0.53 -4.20 14.50
CA VAL A 148 -1.90 -3.78 14.89
C VAL A 148 -2.67 -4.96 15.52
N THR A 149 -2.45 -6.18 15.03
CA THR A 149 -3.06 -7.41 15.58
C THR A 149 -2.55 -7.80 16.97
N GLN A 150 -1.47 -7.15 17.45
CA GLN A 150 -0.88 -7.40 18.78
C GLN A 150 -1.24 -6.31 19.78
N LEU A 151 -1.81 -5.19 19.32
CA LEU A 151 -2.13 -4.04 20.15
C LEU A 151 -3.53 -4.11 20.77
N VAL A 152 -4.43 -4.90 20.16
CA VAL A 152 -5.84 -5.04 20.58
C VAL A 152 -6.28 -6.50 20.52
N PRO A 153 -7.32 -6.89 21.30
CA PRO A 153 -7.96 -8.20 21.20
C PRO A 153 -8.58 -8.43 19.80
N LYS A 154 -8.68 -9.70 19.37
CA LYS A 154 -9.26 -10.07 18.07
C LYS A 154 -10.62 -9.43 17.75
N PRO A 155 -11.60 -9.36 18.68
CA PRO A 155 -12.90 -8.71 18.40
C PRO A 155 -12.82 -7.23 18.06
N GLU A 156 -11.78 -6.52 18.54
CA GLU A 156 -11.58 -5.08 18.34
C GLU A 156 -10.71 -4.76 17.13
N LEU A 157 -10.13 -5.77 16.47
CA LEU A 157 -9.18 -5.60 15.38
C LEU A 157 -9.75 -4.77 14.23
N GLN A 158 -11.01 -4.99 13.86
CA GLN A 158 -11.67 -4.24 12.80
C GLN A 158 -11.77 -2.75 13.13
N ALA A 159 -12.11 -2.42 14.37
CA ALA A 159 -12.18 -1.04 14.87
C ALA A 159 -10.77 -0.39 14.91
N ALA A 160 -9.73 -1.15 15.31
CA ALA A 160 -8.35 -0.68 15.33
C ALA A 160 -7.80 -0.38 13.92
N VAL A 161 -8.08 -1.25 12.94
CA VAL A 161 -7.73 -1.04 11.54
C VAL A 161 -8.45 0.19 10.96
N ALA A 162 -9.74 0.37 11.30
CA ALA A 162 -10.51 1.55 10.90
C ALA A 162 -9.92 2.83 11.51
N ALA A 163 -9.59 2.83 12.81
CA ALA A 163 -8.96 3.97 13.49
C ALA A 163 -7.60 4.33 12.85
N ASN A 164 -6.79 3.32 12.51
CA ASN A 164 -5.50 3.53 11.84
C ASN A 164 -5.70 4.16 10.45
N SER A 165 -6.68 3.69 9.69
CA SER A 165 -7.03 4.27 8.38
C SER A 165 -7.48 5.72 8.50
N VAL A 166 -8.27 6.06 9.54
CA VAL A 166 -8.67 7.45 9.83
C VAL A 166 -7.45 8.32 10.13
N GLY A 167 -6.52 7.84 10.98
CA GLY A 167 -5.29 8.56 11.29
C GLY A 167 -4.44 8.86 10.05
N ILE A 168 -4.23 7.89 9.18
CA ILE A 168 -3.50 8.05 7.91
C ILE A 168 -4.19 9.08 7.00
N ASN A 169 -5.52 9.05 6.88
CA ASN A 169 -6.25 9.98 6.02
C ASN A 169 -6.27 11.41 6.58
N ILE A 170 -6.38 11.59 7.90
CA ILE A 170 -6.22 12.90 8.54
C ILE A 170 -4.84 13.45 8.26
N SER A 171 -3.79 12.65 8.44
CA SER A 171 -2.41 13.07 8.19
C SER A 171 -2.20 13.50 6.73
N ARG A 172 -2.78 12.75 5.79
CA ARG A 172 -2.72 13.07 4.35
C ARG A 172 -3.44 14.38 3.99
N ALA A 173 -4.57 14.68 4.63
CA ALA A 173 -5.33 15.90 4.36
C ALA A 173 -4.70 17.14 5.00
N VAL A 174 -4.23 17.02 6.25
CA VAL A 174 -3.77 18.15 7.06
C VAL A 174 -2.26 18.40 6.89
N GLY A 175 -1.46 17.33 6.80
CA GLY A 175 0.00 17.41 6.76
C GLY A 175 0.56 18.32 5.66
N PRO A 176 0.14 18.18 4.39
CA PRO A 176 0.65 19.02 3.31
C PRO A 176 0.34 20.50 3.50
N ALA A 177 -0.87 20.85 3.92
CA ALA A 177 -1.25 22.24 4.16
C ALA A 177 -0.43 22.86 5.29
N LEU A 178 -0.24 22.13 6.39
CA LEU A 178 0.65 22.56 7.48
C LEU A 178 2.10 22.66 7.02
N GLY A 179 2.57 21.72 6.18
CA GLY A 179 3.92 21.76 5.62
C GLY A 179 4.18 23.00 4.80
N GLY A 180 3.26 23.36 3.89
CA GLY A 180 3.34 24.58 3.10
C GLY A 180 3.32 25.86 3.97
N LEU A 181 2.45 25.89 4.99
CA LEU A 181 2.37 27.00 5.94
C LEU A 181 3.67 27.16 6.74
N LEU A 182 4.22 26.06 7.25
CA LEU A 182 5.46 26.07 8.02
C LEU A 182 6.66 26.53 7.19
N VAL A 183 6.73 26.11 5.92
CA VAL A 183 7.79 26.60 5.02
C VAL A 183 7.75 28.13 4.88
N VAL A 184 6.57 28.71 4.77
CA VAL A 184 6.41 30.16 4.64
C VAL A 184 6.69 30.89 5.96
N SER A 185 6.22 30.36 7.09
CA SER A 185 6.27 31.04 8.40
C SER A 185 7.60 30.85 9.13
N PHE A 186 8.23 29.68 8.99
CA PHE A 186 9.42 29.29 9.76
C PHE A 186 10.59 28.83 8.87
N GLY A 187 10.43 28.92 7.54
CA GLY A 187 11.44 28.51 6.57
C GLY A 187 11.45 27.03 6.24
N LEU A 188 12.24 26.69 5.23
CA LEU A 188 12.33 25.33 4.65
C LEU A 188 12.78 24.26 5.65
N GLY A 189 13.56 24.63 6.67
CA GLY A 189 14.09 23.68 7.65
C GLY A 189 13.04 23.12 8.62
N ALA A 190 11.99 23.90 8.93
CA ALA A 190 11.03 23.56 9.97
C ALA A 190 10.29 22.21 9.75
N PRO A 191 9.75 21.89 8.56
CA PRO A 191 9.09 20.61 8.32
C PRO A 191 10.01 19.40 8.50
N PHE A 192 11.30 19.53 8.15
CA PHE A 192 12.27 18.44 8.29
C PHE A 192 12.57 18.14 9.76
N TRP A 193 12.73 19.19 10.58
CA TRP A 193 12.89 19.04 12.03
C TRP A 193 11.66 18.44 12.69
N ILE A 194 10.47 18.90 12.33
CA ILE A 194 9.21 18.36 12.88
C ILE A 194 9.07 16.89 12.52
N ASN A 195 9.36 16.49 11.27
CA ASN A 195 9.35 15.09 10.87
C ASN A 195 10.32 14.25 11.70
N ALA A 196 11.57 14.68 11.83
CA ALA A 196 12.58 13.95 12.58
C ALA A 196 12.21 13.80 14.08
N VAL A 197 11.78 14.91 14.72
CA VAL A 197 11.41 14.91 16.14
C VAL A 197 10.14 14.10 16.38
N SER A 198 9.12 14.22 15.53
CA SER A 198 7.87 13.44 15.67
C SER A 198 8.14 11.94 15.57
N ASN A 199 9.09 11.53 14.73
CA ASN A 199 9.45 10.11 14.62
C ASN A 199 10.23 9.58 15.83
N ILE A 200 10.97 10.41 16.57
CA ILE A 200 11.54 10.04 17.86
C ILE A 200 10.45 9.57 18.82
N GLY A 201 9.28 10.23 18.79
CA GLY A 201 8.12 9.80 19.56
C GLY A 201 7.63 8.39 19.21
N VAL A 202 7.67 8.01 17.95
CA VAL A 202 7.34 6.64 17.50
C VAL A 202 8.38 5.64 18.02
N VAL A 203 9.67 5.96 17.87
CA VAL A 203 10.77 5.11 18.36
C VAL A 203 10.65 4.92 19.87
N ALA A 204 10.40 6.00 20.63
CA ALA A 204 10.20 5.94 22.09
C ALA A 204 8.99 5.07 22.47
N ALA A 205 7.85 5.22 21.75
CA ALA A 205 6.66 4.41 21.96
C ALA A 205 6.92 2.92 21.70
N LEU A 206 7.68 2.58 20.67
CA LEU A 206 8.07 1.21 20.35
C LEU A 206 9.06 0.62 21.39
N PHE A 207 9.97 1.42 21.95
CA PHE A 207 10.83 1.00 23.05
C PHE A 207 10.05 0.75 24.34
N TRP A 208 9.05 1.58 24.62
CA TRP A 208 8.16 1.42 25.77
C TRP A 208 7.25 0.20 25.63
N TRP A 209 6.76 -0.10 24.41
CA TRP A 209 5.85 -1.22 24.16
C TRP A 209 6.57 -2.56 24.33
N ARG A 210 5.95 -3.46 25.11
CA ARG A 210 6.40 -4.84 25.29
C ARG A 210 5.33 -5.76 24.73
N PRO A 211 5.56 -6.43 23.58
CA PRO A 211 4.59 -7.36 23.01
C PRO A 211 4.40 -8.57 23.94
N PRO A 212 3.20 -9.15 24.00
CA PRO A 212 2.98 -10.41 24.69
C PRO A 212 3.84 -11.51 24.07
N ILE A 213 4.40 -12.37 24.92
CA ILE A 213 5.20 -13.52 24.48
C ILE A 213 4.26 -14.49 23.78
N LYS A 214 4.38 -14.61 22.46
CA LYS A 214 3.69 -15.66 21.71
C LYS A 214 4.47 -16.97 21.87
N PRO A 215 3.81 -18.11 22.17
CA PRO A 215 4.47 -19.39 22.10
C PRO A 215 4.98 -19.59 20.67
N VAL A 216 6.27 -19.89 20.56
CA VAL A 216 6.89 -20.25 19.29
C VAL A 216 6.35 -21.62 18.90
N VAL A 217 5.45 -21.68 17.92
CA VAL A 217 5.11 -22.95 17.27
C VAL A 217 6.26 -23.24 16.31
N PRO A 218 7.03 -24.32 16.51
CA PRO A 218 8.16 -24.66 15.66
C PRO A 218 7.66 -25.28 14.34
N LEU A 219 7.04 -24.48 13.49
CA LEU A 219 6.86 -24.86 12.09
C LEU A 219 8.16 -24.53 11.35
N PRO A 220 8.65 -25.42 10.46
CA PRO A 220 9.82 -25.10 9.63
C PRO A 220 9.56 -23.78 8.91
N ALA A 221 10.44 -22.81 9.12
CA ALA A 221 10.35 -21.52 8.42
C ALA A 221 10.53 -21.78 6.92
N GLU A 222 9.55 -21.40 6.12
CA GLU A 222 9.69 -21.47 4.67
C GLU A 222 10.89 -20.60 4.25
N SER A 223 11.72 -21.11 3.33
CA SER A 223 12.87 -20.34 2.88
C SER A 223 12.41 -19.11 2.09
N PHE A 224 13.08 -17.99 2.29
CA PHE A 224 12.80 -16.73 1.60
C PHE A 224 12.66 -16.88 0.08
N SER A 225 13.59 -17.61 -0.53
CA SER A 225 13.62 -17.83 -1.99
C SER A 225 12.43 -18.67 -2.49
N SER A 226 12.04 -19.70 -1.73
CA SER A 226 10.85 -20.51 -2.02
C SER A 226 9.58 -19.66 -1.96
N GLY A 227 9.43 -18.85 -0.92
CA GLY A 227 8.29 -17.96 -0.75
C GLY A 227 8.12 -16.96 -1.89
N VAL A 228 9.21 -16.31 -2.30
CA VAL A 228 9.21 -15.35 -3.43
C VAL A 228 8.87 -16.07 -4.75
N ARG A 229 9.49 -17.24 -5.02
CA ARG A 229 9.23 -18.03 -6.24
C ARG A 229 7.78 -18.49 -6.32
N THR A 230 7.20 -18.97 -5.20
CA THR A 230 5.80 -19.40 -5.11
C THR A 230 4.85 -18.24 -5.36
N GLY A 231 5.08 -17.08 -4.75
CA GLY A 231 4.29 -15.88 -4.99
C GLY A 231 4.33 -15.43 -6.45
N LEU A 232 5.51 -15.41 -7.06
CA LEU A 232 5.70 -15.02 -8.46
C LEU A 232 5.04 -16.00 -9.43
N ARG A 233 5.17 -17.31 -9.17
CA ARG A 233 4.50 -18.36 -9.95
C ARG A 233 2.98 -18.21 -9.86
N HIS A 234 2.44 -18.06 -8.65
CA HIS A 234 1.00 -17.88 -8.46
C HIS A 234 0.47 -16.64 -9.20
N ALA A 235 1.17 -15.51 -9.11
CA ALA A 235 0.77 -14.28 -9.80
C ALA A 235 0.79 -14.41 -11.32
N ARG A 236 1.74 -15.16 -11.88
CA ARG A 236 1.83 -15.41 -13.32
C ARG A 236 0.67 -16.24 -13.86
N TYR A 237 0.16 -17.18 -13.06
CA TYR A 237 -0.91 -18.10 -13.47
C TYR A 237 -2.29 -17.71 -12.93
N ASN A 238 -2.40 -16.64 -12.13
CA ASN A 238 -3.68 -16.13 -11.66
C ASN A 238 -4.18 -15.01 -12.59
N PRO A 239 -5.16 -15.29 -13.47
CA PRO A 239 -5.65 -14.31 -14.45
C PRO A 239 -6.31 -13.10 -13.79
N TYR A 240 -6.90 -13.27 -12.60
CA TYR A 240 -7.58 -12.19 -11.88
C TYR A 240 -6.58 -11.21 -11.25
N LEU A 241 -5.49 -11.74 -10.67
CA LEU A 241 -4.40 -10.90 -10.19
C LEU A 241 -3.71 -10.20 -11.36
N ALA A 242 -3.42 -10.89 -12.46
CA ALA A 242 -2.83 -10.31 -13.65
C ALA A 242 -3.67 -9.15 -14.21
N ALA A 243 -5.00 -9.32 -14.26
CA ALA A 243 -5.92 -8.25 -14.66
C ALA A 243 -5.81 -7.02 -13.74
N THR A 244 -5.73 -7.25 -12.43
CA THR A 244 -5.54 -6.18 -11.45
C THR A 244 -4.18 -5.47 -11.64
N LEU A 245 -3.09 -6.21 -11.86
CA LEU A 245 -1.75 -5.64 -12.08
C LEU A 245 -1.67 -4.80 -13.35
N ILE A 246 -2.27 -5.28 -14.47
CA ILE A 246 -2.31 -4.53 -15.73
C ILE A 246 -3.06 -3.20 -15.57
N ARG A 247 -4.22 -3.21 -14.91
CA ARG A 247 -4.97 -1.99 -14.64
C ARG A 247 -4.27 -1.07 -13.64
N THR A 248 -3.52 -1.64 -12.71
CA THR A 248 -2.65 -0.88 -11.78
C THR A 248 -1.61 -0.09 -12.56
N ILE A 249 -0.92 -0.73 -13.50
CA ILE A 249 0.03 -0.02 -14.38
C ILE A 249 -0.71 1.05 -15.19
N GLY A 250 -1.83 0.70 -15.84
CA GLY A 250 -2.61 1.62 -16.67
C GLY A 250 -3.11 2.87 -15.94
N PHE A 251 -3.31 2.82 -14.63
CA PHE A 251 -3.69 3.99 -13.85
C PHE A 251 -2.48 4.74 -13.25
N PHE A 252 -1.63 4.04 -12.47
CA PHE A 252 -0.59 4.71 -11.68
C PHE A 252 0.55 5.28 -12.53
N PHE A 253 0.84 4.69 -13.68
CA PHE A 253 1.83 5.21 -14.61
C PHE A 253 1.47 6.62 -15.08
N PHE A 254 0.21 6.87 -15.44
CA PHE A 254 -0.23 8.19 -15.88
C PHE A 254 -0.52 9.13 -14.70
N ALA A 255 -1.06 8.63 -13.60
CA ALA A 255 -1.29 9.42 -12.40
C ALA A 255 0.01 9.96 -11.78
N SER A 256 1.14 9.28 -11.95
CA SER A 256 2.45 9.76 -11.48
C SER A 256 2.84 11.13 -12.06
N SER A 257 2.27 11.53 -13.20
CA SER A 257 2.59 12.81 -13.86
C SER A 257 2.25 14.00 -12.96
N TYR A 258 1.06 14.05 -12.38
CA TYR A 258 0.72 15.17 -11.51
C TYR A 258 1.43 15.07 -10.15
N TRP A 259 1.67 13.88 -9.60
CA TRP A 259 2.46 13.74 -8.38
C TRP A 259 3.90 14.27 -8.55
N ALA A 260 4.52 13.98 -9.68
CA ALA A 260 5.89 14.36 -9.95
C ALA A 260 6.05 15.84 -10.36
N LEU A 261 5.08 16.39 -11.12
CA LEU A 261 5.21 17.71 -11.73
C LEU A 261 4.46 18.81 -10.97
N LEU A 262 3.63 18.48 -9.96
CA LEU A 262 2.87 19.47 -9.19
C LEU A 262 3.71 20.58 -8.58
N PRO A 263 4.93 20.33 -8.02
CA PRO A 263 5.79 21.39 -7.51
C PRO A 263 6.20 22.37 -8.61
N VAL A 264 6.47 21.86 -9.83
CA VAL A 264 6.85 22.68 -10.99
C VAL A 264 5.67 23.51 -11.50
N VAL A 265 4.47 22.92 -11.54
CA VAL A 265 3.22 23.63 -11.89
C VAL A 265 2.98 24.77 -10.91
N ALA A 266 3.05 24.51 -9.60
CA ALA A 266 2.85 25.53 -8.57
C ALA A 266 3.86 26.68 -8.68
N ASN A 267 5.13 26.37 -8.98
CA ASN A 267 6.19 27.36 -9.07
C ASN A 267 6.21 28.10 -10.42
N ARG A 268 6.34 27.39 -11.55
CA ARG A 268 6.60 28.00 -12.86
C ARG A 268 5.34 28.45 -13.59
N GLN A 269 4.23 27.72 -13.50
CA GLN A 269 3.01 28.08 -14.23
C GLN A 269 2.15 29.09 -13.48
N ILE A 270 2.08 28.95 -12.13
CA ILE A 270 1.17 29.77 -11.32
C ILE A 270 1.92 30.84 -10.51
N GLY A 271 3.20 30.59 -10.16
CA GLY A 271 3.99 31.53 -9.34
C GLY A 271 3.55 31.59 -7.87
N GLY A 272 2.89 30.54 -7.36
CA GLY A 272 2.18 30.55 -6.08
C GLY A 272 2.98 30.16 -4.84
N GLY A 273 4.24 29.85 -4.95
CA GLY A 273 5.11 29.54 -3.81
C GLY A 273 4.80 28.21 -3.09
N ALA A 274 5.52 27.94 -1.99
CA ALA A 274 5.37 26.72 -1.18
C ALA A 274 3.98 26.59 -0.55
N ALA A 275 3.35 27.70 -0.17
CA ALA A 275 2.00 27.69 0.41
C ALA A 275 0.98 27.13 -0.58
N LEU A 276 1.01 27.59 -1.84
CA LEU A 276 0.11 27.07 -2.86
C LEU A 276 0.36 25.59 -3.11
N TYR A 277 1.62 25.16 -3.22
CA TYR A 277 1.94 23.73 -3.38
C TYR A 277 1.38 22.89 -2.23
N GLY A 278 1.51 23.36 -0.98
CA GLY A 278 0.92 22.72 0.19
C GLY A 278 -0.61 22.67 0.13
N VAL A 279 -1.27 23.74 -0.31
CA VAL A 279 -2.73 23.80 -0.52
C VAL A 279 -3.17 22.83 -1.60
N LEU A 280 -2.47 22.72 -2.72
CA LEU A 280 -2.79 21.80 -3.80
C LEU A 280 -2.71 20.34 -3.35
N LEU A 281 -1.65 19.96 -2.62
CA LEU A 281 -1.54 18.62 -2.03
C LEU A 281 -2.57 18.37 -0.95
N GLY A 282 -2.87 19.37 -0.11
CA GLY A 282 -3.95 19.31 0.88
C GLY A 282 -5.32 19.10 0.23
N ALA A 283 -5.59 19.78 -0.91
CA ALA A 283 -6.81 19.62 -1.69
C ALA A 283 -6.94 18.19 -2.27
N ILE A 284 -5.84 17.60 -2.77
CA ILE A 284 -5.80 16.19 -3.19
C ILE A 284 -6.19 15.29 -2.00
N GLY A 285 -5.59 15.51 -0.82
CA GLY A 285 -5.88 14.74 0.38
C GLY A 285 -7.33 14.90 0.86
N ALA A 286 -7.83 16.12 0.94
CA ALA A 286 -9.20 16.42 1.36
C ALA A 286 -10.24 15.80 0.42
N ALA A 287 -10.03 15.90 -0.90
CA ALA A 287 -10.91 15.25 -1.88
C ALA A 287 -10.88 13.73 -1.76
N ALA A 288 -9.72 13.12 -1.51
CA ALA A 288 -9.61 11.68 -1.28
C ALA A 288 -10.43 11.25 -0.05
N VAL A 289 -10.35 12.00 1.05
CA VAL A 289 -11.16 11.74 2.26
C VAL A 289 -12.66 11.93 1.97
N GLY A 290 -13.06 13.04 1.37
CA GLY A 290 -14.47 13.32 1.03
C GLY A 290 -15.06 12.24 0.11
N THR A 291 -14.30 11.80 -0.89
CA THR A 291 -14.71 10.76 -1.82
C THR A 291 -14.87 9.40 -1.14
N ALA A 292 -14.08 9.09 -0.10
CA ALA A 292 -14.19 7.83 0.63
C ALA A 292 -15.58 7.63 1.28
N PHE A 293 -16.26 8.71 1.69
CA PHE A 293 -17.60 8.63 2.26
C PHE A 293 -18.67 8.24 1.23
N VAL A 294 -18.54 8.68 -0.02
CA VAL A 294 -19.51 8.36 -1.09
C VAL A 294 -19.15 7.09 -1.85
N LEU A 295 -17.90 6.62 -1.69
CA LEU A 295 -17.37 5.49 -2.45
C LEU A 295 -18.18 4.21 -2.27
N ARG A 296 -18.67 3.92 -1.03
CA ARG A 296 -19.47 2.72 -0.74
C ARG A 296 -20.71 2.64 -1.62
N GLY A 297 -21.50 3.72 -1.66
CA GLY A 297 -22.72 3.78 -2.48
C GLY A 297 -22.44 3.76 -3.98
N LEU A 298 -21.32 4.35 -4.41
CA LEU A 298 -20.96 4.38 -5.81
C LEU A 298 -20.43 3.02 -6.29
N LYS A 299 -19.67 2.33 -5.44
CA LYS A 299 -19.14 1.00 -5.72
C LYS A 299 -20.23 -0.06 -5.90
N SER A 300 -21.30 -0.01 -5.11
CA SER A 300 -22.45 -0.92 -5.25
C SER A 300 -23.24 -0.69 -6.55
N ARG A 301 -23.21 0.55 -7.09
CA ARG A 301 -23.94 0.90 -8.33
C ARG A 301 -23.13 0.67 -9.61
N LEU A 302 -21.85 1.03 -9.60
CA LEU A 302 -21.01 1.04 -10.80
C LEU A 302 -20.11 -0.19 -10.95
N GLY A 303 -19.74 -0.84 -9.84
CA GLY A 303 -18.74 -1.91 -9.84
C GLY A 303 -17.31 -1.42 -10.05
N ALA A 304 -16.32 -2.27 -9.75
CA ALA A 304 -14.89 -1.89 -9.75
C ALA A 304 -14.37 -1.50 -11.13
N ASN A 305 -14.84 -2.17 -12.18
CA ASN A 305 -14.38 -1.91 -13.56
C ASN A 305 -14.67 -0.49 -14.01
N TRP A 306 -15.91 -0.04 -13.78
CA TRP A 306 -16.34 1.32 -14.11
C TRP A 306 -15.70 2.37 -13.20
N LEU A 307 -15.51 2.06 -11.89
CA LEU A 307 -14.85 2.99 -10.97
C LEU A 307 -13.41 3.28 -11.39
N VAL A 308 -12.64 2.27 -11.81
CA VAL A 308 -11.27 2.49 -12.31
C VAL A 308 -11.29 3.22 -13.66
N ALA A 309 -12.26 2.95 -14.54
CA ALA A 309 -12.40 3.70 -15.79
C ALA A 309 -12.73 5.18 -15.54
N VAL A 310 -13.69 5.47 -14.67
CA VAL A 310 -14.03 6.84 -14.25
C VAL A 310 -12.81 7.52 -13.60
N ALA A 311 -12.10 6.82 -12.72
CA ALA A 311 -10.86 7.34 -12.12
C ALA A 311 -9.81 7.71 -13.17
N SER A 312 -9.61 6.86 -14.19
CA SER A 312 -8.65 7.13 -15.27
C SER A 312 -9.05 8.36 -16.11
N VAL A 313 -10.34 8.49 -16.44
CA VAL A 313 -10.85 9.68 -17.13
C VAL A 313 -10.72 10.92 -16.26
N MET A 314 -11.09 10.86 -14.97
CA MET A 314 -10.91 11.96 -14.03
C MET A 314 -9.43 12.37 -13.90
N THR A 315 -8.51 11.40 -13.86
CA THR A 315 -7.07 11.67 -13.89
C THR A 315 -6.67 12.39 -15.19
N GLY A 316 -7.19 11.95 -16.34
CA GLY A 316 -6.95 12.62 -17.62
C GLY A 316 -7.42 14.07 -17.62
N VAL A 317 -8.64 14.33 -17.12
CA VAL A 317 -9.16 15.70 -16.98
C VAL A 317 -8.35 16.53 -15.97
N ALA A 318 -8.00 15.94 -14.82
CA ALA A 318 -7.19 16.64 -13.80
C ALA A 318 -5.81 17.07 -14.35
N THR A 319 -5.11 16.18 -15.07
CA THR A 319 -3.82 16.50 -15.69
C THR A 319 -3.96 17.55 -16.79
N ALA A 320 -5.03 17.50 -17.60
CA ALA A 320 -5.32 18.54 -18.57
C ALA A 320 -5.62 19.89 -17.91
N LEU A 321 -6.36 19.91 -16.80
CA LEU A 321 -6.58 21.13 -16.02
C LEU A 321 -5.28 21.66 -15.41
N PHE A 322 -4.39 20.82 -14.91
CA PHE A 322 -3.05 21.26 -14.47
C PHE A 322 -2.23 21.84 -15.63
N ALA A 323 -2.34 21.25 -16.83
CA ALA A 323 -1.62 21.75 -18.01
C ALA A 323 -2.02 23.19 -18.40
N VAL A 324 -3.30 23.56 -18.21
CA VAL A 324 -3.81 24.90 -18.53
C VAL A 324 -3.95 25.81 -17.30
N ALA A 325 -3.49 25.37 -16.13
CA ALA A 325 -3.64 26.13 -14.90
C ALA A 325 -2.71 27.36 -14.88
N HIS A 326 -3.27 28.55 -15.05
CA HIS A 326 -2.58 29.84 -14.91
C HIS A 326 -2.94 30.55 -13.61
N GLY A 327 -3.79 29.95 -12.78
CA GLY A 327 -4.22 30.52 -11.51
C GLY A 327 -4.54 29.45 -10.45
N PRO A 328 -4.59 29.86 -9.17
CA PRO A 328 -4.80 28.93 -8.05
C PRO A 328 -6.11 28.14 -8.13
N LEU A 329 -7.21 28.78 -8.58
CA LEU A 329 -8.53 28.15 -8.61
C LEU A 329 -8.59 26.94 -9.55
N THR A 330 -8.04 27.06 -10.75
CA THR A 330 -7.98 25.92 -11.70
C THR A 330 -7.11 24.80 -11.18
N ALA A 331 -5.99 25.12 -10.55
CA ALA A 331 -5.11 24.12 -9.95
C ALA A 331 -5.76 23.43 -8.73
N ILE A 332 -6.52 24.14 -7.90
CA ILE A 332 -7.30 23.56 -6.80
C ILE A 332 -8.39 22.64 -7.34
N ALA A 333 -9.12 23.06 -8.37
CA ALA A 333 -10.14 22.20 -9.01
C ALA A 333 -9.51 20.91 -9.58
N ALA A 334 -8.35 21.03 -10.27
CA ALA A 334 -7.57 19.88 -10.74
C ALA A 334 -7.12 18.97 -9.59
N SER A 335 -6.67 19.54 -8.47
CA SER A 335 -6.24 18.82 -7.27
C SER A 335 -7.38 18.05 -6.62
N LEU A 336 -8.57 18.66 -6.49
CA LEU A 336 -9.77 17.99 -5.97
C LEU A 336 -10.16 16.79 -6.85
N LEU A 337 -10.13 16.97 -8.16
CA LEU A 337 -10.44 15.92 -9.13
C LEU A 337 -9.41 14.79 -9.08
N ALA A 338 -8.12 15.12 -8.98
CA ALA A 338 -7.03 14.17 -8.84
C ALA A 338 -7.16 13.36 -7.53
N GLY A 339 -7.52 13.99 -6.41
CA GLY A 339 -7.74 13.30 -5.14
C GLY A 339 -8.90 12.33 -5.16
N ALA A 340 -10.02 12.73 -5.77
CA ALA A 340 -11.18 11.86 -5.96
C ALA A 340 -10.86 10.65 -6.87
N SER A 341 -10.18 10.89 -7.98
CA SER A 341 -9.77 9.84 -8.91
C SER A 341 -8.82 8.83 -8.25
N TRP A 342 -7.87 9.33 -7.45
CA TRP A 342 -6.93 8.50 -6.71
C TRP A 342 -7.61 7.47 -5.81
N ILE A 343 -8.59 7.93 -4.99
CA ILE A 343 -9.24 7.02 -4.05
C ILE A 343 -10.15 6.00 -4.75
N PHE A 344 -10.80 6.38 -5.85
CA PHE A 344 -11.57 5.45 -6.67
C PHE A 344 -10.70 4.31 -7.21
N ALA A 345 -9.53 4.64 -7.76
CA ALA A 345 -8.61 3.66 -8.30
C ALA A 345 -7.96 2.81 -7.21
N VAL A 346 -7.33 3.45 -6.19
CA VAL A 346 -6.64 2.74 -5.10
C VAL A 346 -7.57 1.77 -4.39
N SER A 347 -8.78 2.22 -4.02
CA SER A 347 -9.72 1.35 -3.30
C SER A 347 -10.22 0.18 -4.16
N SER A 348 -10.49 0.42 -5.44
CA SER A 348 -11.00 -0.63 -6.34
C SER A 348 -9.93 -1.67 -6.66
N LEU A 349 -8.72 -1.21 -6.98
CA LEU A 349 -7.59 -2.08 -7.32
C LEU A 349 -7.08 -2.86 -6.11
N ASN A 350 -7.02 -2.24 -4.92
CA ASN A 350 -6.61 -2.90 -3.68
C ASN A 350 -7.59 -4.02 -3.30
N VAL A 351 -8.90 -3.76 -3.35
CA VAL A 351 -9.91 -4.79 -3.08
C VAL A 351 -9.83 -5.91 -4.11
N SER A 352 -9.70 -5.58 -5.40
CA SER A 352 -9.55 -6.60 -6.45
C SER A 352 -8.30 -7.46 -6.23
N ALA A 353 -7.17 -6.86 -5.82
CA ALA A 353 -5.97 -7.61 -5.49
C ALA A 353 -6.18 -8.56 -4.30
N GLN A 354 -6.84 -8.09 -3.22
CA GLN A 354 -7.12 -8.92 -2.05
C GLN A 354 -8.03 -10.10 -2.34
N VAL A 355 -9.11 -9.86 -3.09
CA VAL A 355 -10.12 -10.86 -3.43
C VAL A 355 -9.61 -11.89 -4.45
N SER A 356 -8.67 -11.50 -5.30
CA SER A 356 -8.06 -12.41 -6.28
C SER A 356 -7.10 -13.44 -5.67
N LEU A 357 -6.85 -13.39 -4.37
CA LEU A 357 -5.81 -14.17 -3.71
C LEU A 357 -6.38 -15.02 -2.58
N PRO A 358 -6.13 -16.35 -2.59
CA PRO A 358 -6.44 -17.21 -1.46
C PRO A 358 -5.56 -16.87 -0.24
N ASP A 359 -6.05 -17.18 0.97
CA ASP A 359 -5.43 -16.77 2.24
C ASP A 359 -3.95 -17.15 2.37
N TRP A 360 -3.58 -18.36 1.92
CA TRP A 360 -2.22 -18.90 2.04
C TRP A 360 -1.16 -18.14 1.21
N VAL A 361 -1.55 -17.40 0.17
CA VAL A 361 -0.62 -16.63 -0.71
C VAL A 361 -0.92 -15.12 -0.69
N ARG A 362 -1.95 -14.68 0.06
CA ARG A 362 -2.45 -13.30 0.04
C ARG A 362 -1.35 -12.26 0.34
N GLY A 363 -0.54 -12.49 1.36
CA GLY A 363 0.54 -11.56 1.72
C GLY A 363 1.53 -11.33 0.56
N ARG A 364 1.94 -12.40 -0.11
CA ARG A 364 2.89 -12.36 -1.24
C ARG A 364 2.30 -11.71 -2.48
N GLY A 365 1.04 -12.04 -2.80
CA GLY A 365 0.33 -11.44 -3.92
C GLY A 365 0.09 -9.94 -3.72
N LEU A 366 -0.22 -9.51 -2.50
CA LEU A 366 -0.35 -8.09 -2.17
C LEU A 366 1.00 -7.37 -2.22
N ALA A 367 2.09 -7.99 -1.79
CA ALA A 367 3.43 -7.42 -1.97
C ALA A 367 3.76 -7.20 -3.45
N MET A 368 3.38 -8.13 -4.33
CA MET A 368 3.53 -7.96 -5.78
C MET A 368 2.66 -6.82 -6.32
N TYR A 369 1.40 -6.70 -5.87
CA TYR A 369 0.54 -5.56 -6.23
C TYR A 369 1.18 -4.22 -5.84
N VAL A 370 1.69 -4.11 -4.63
CA VAL A 370 2.40 -2.91 -4.14
C VAL A 370 3.65 -2.64 -4.97
N THR A 371 4.45 -3.67 -5.27
CA THR A 371 5.63 -3.55 -6.14
C THR A 371 5.27 -2.99 -7.52
N VAL A 372 4.25 -3.54 -8.18
CA VAL A 372 3.81 -3.08 -9.50
C VAL A 372 3.27 -1.65 -9.45
N MET A 373 2.51 -1.31 -8.41
CA MET A 373 1.98 0.04 -8.20
C MET A 373 3.10 1.07 -8.07
N PHE A 374 4.07 0.81 -7.19
CA PHE A 374 5.19 1.73 -6.98
C PHE A 374 6.19 1.72 -8.15
N GLY A 375 6.34 0.59 -8.85
CA GLY A 375 7.10 0.52 -10.10
C GLY A 375 6.51 1.38 -11.20
N ALA A 376 5.18 1.36 -11.37
CA ALA A 376 4.48 2.21 -12.31
C ALA A 376 4.61 3.70 -11.96
N LEU A 377 4.49 4.06 -10.67
CA LEU A 377 4.71 5.43 -10.18
C LEU A 377 6.15 5.89 -10.44
N THR A 378 7.13 5.05 -10.17
CA THR A 378 8.56 5.35 -10.36
C THR A 378 8.89 5.57 -11.83
N ALA A 379 8.53 4.62 -12.67
CA ALA A 379 8.80 4.69 -14.12
C ALA A 379 8.06 5.86 -14.77
N GLY A 380 6.80 6.06 -14.40
CA GLY A 380 6.01 7.19 -14.88
C GLY A 380 6.61 8.52 -14.46
N SER A 381 6.97 8.70 -13.18
CA SER A 381 7.58 9.96 -12.69
C SER A 381 8.86 10.32 -13.45
N ALA A 382 9.73 9.34 -13.70
CA ALA A 382 10.94 9.55 -14.48
C ALA A 382 10.62 9.95 -15.93
N LEU A 383 9.68 9.24 -16.59
CA LEU A 383 9.29 9.53 -17.97
C LEU A 383 8.65 10.93 -18.11
N TRP A 384 7.67 11.24 -17.25
CA TRP A 384 6.97 12.52 -17.32
C TRP A 384 7.87 13.69 -17.00
N GLY A 385 8.82 13.50 -16.06
CA GLY A 385 9.87 14.51 -15.80
C GLY A 385 10.75 14.76 -17.01
N GLN A 386 11.19 13.69 -17.70
CA GLN A 386 11.98 13.80 -18.92
C GLN A 386 11.21 14.48 -20.04
N LEU A 387 9.95 14.09 -20.28
CA LEU A 387 9.09 14.70 -21.29
C LEU A 387 8.82 16.18 -20.97
N ALA A 388 8.59 16.52 -19.70
CA ALA A 388 8.37 17.90 -19.27
C ALA A 388 9.62 18.77 -19.47
N THR A 389 10.81 18.19 -19.35
CA THR A 389 12.07 18.91 -19.63
C THR A 389 12.25 19.14 -21.13
N SER A 390 11.92 18.16 -21.98
CA SER A 390 12.13 18.24 -23.43
C SER A 390 11.04 19.03 -24.16
N TRP A 391 9.76 18.85 -23.78
CA TRP A 391 8.60 19.40 -24.49
C TRP A 391 7.75 20.37 -23.67
N GLY A 392 8.18 20.68 -22.45
CA GLY A 392 7.47 21.54 -21.51
C GLY A 392 6.43 20.80 -20.66
N VAL A 393 6.17 21.36 -19.48
CA VAL A 393 5.26 20.77 -18.48
C VAL A 393 3.82 20.62 -19.00
N PRO A 394 3.22 21.62 -19.69
CA PRO A 394 1.86 21.48 -20.23
C PRO A 394 1.73 20.33 -21.21
N THR A 395 2.68 20.19 -22.14
CA THR A 395 2.68 19.13 -23.15
C THR A 395 2.78 17.75 -22.50
N ALA A 396 3.70 17.57 -21.54
CA ALA A 396 3.85 16.31 -20.81
C ALA A 396 2.56 15.91 -20.05
N LEU A 397 1.90 16.88 -19.40
CA LEU A 397 0.63 16.68 -18.71
C LEU A 397 -0.52 16.34 -19.66
N PHE A 398 -0.61 16.98 -20.84
CA PHE A 398 -1.61 16.63 -21.85
C PHE A 398 -1.41 15.21 -22.39
N ILE A 399 -0.17 14.82 -22.69
CA ILE A 399 0.15 13.47 -23.15
C ILE A 399 -0.19 12.43 -22.07
N ALA A 400 0.18 12.72 -20.81
CA ALA A 400 -0.18 11.86 -19.69
C ALA A 400 -1.70 11.73 -19.52
N GLY A 401 -2.44 12.84 -19.65
CA GLY A 401 -3.89 12.87 -19.58
C GLY A 401 -4.56 12.06 -20.70
N ALA A 402 -4.12 12.26 -21.94
CA ALA A 402 -4.58 11.48 -23.08
C ALA A 402 -4.28 9.98 -22.89
N GLY A 403 -3.09 9.64 -22.41
CA GLY A 403 -2.68 8.28 -22.09
C GLY A 403 -3.54 7.64 -21.00
N ALA A 404 -3.89 8.39 -19.95
CA ALA A 404 -4.79 7.91 -18.88
C ALA A 404 -6.18 7.56 -19.42
N VAL A 405 -6.72 8.37 -20.33
CA VAL A 405 -8.01 8.09 -21.00
C VAL A 405 -7.89 6.90 -21.93
N LEU A 406 -6.84 6.82 -22.75
CA LEU A 406 -6.58 5.71 -23.67
C LEU A 406 -6.30 4.38 -22.93
N ALA A 407 -5.77 4.42 -21.72
CA ALA A 407 -5.58 3.23 -20.89
C ALA A 407 -6.91 2.53 -20.57
N VAL A 408 -8.06 3.24 -20.60
CA VAL A 408 -9.37 2.65 -20.33
C VAL A 408 -9.73 1.60 -21.38
N PRO A 409 -9.85 1.92 -22.70
CA PRO A 409 -10.16 0.90 -23.71
C PRO A 409 -9.03 -0.14 -23.82
N MET A 410 -7.76 0.25 -23.70
CA MET A 410 -6.62 -0.67 -23.80
C MET A 410 -6.65 -1.75 -22.72
N THR A 411 -7.07 -1.41 -21.50
CA THR A 411 -7.12 -2.36 -20.37
C THR A 411 -8.51 -2.95 -20.13
N TRP A 412 -9.53 -2.60 -20.94
CA TRP A 412 -10.92 -2.98 -20.70
C TRP A 412 -11.19 -4.48 -20.73
N ARG A 413 -10.42 -5.23 -21.49
CA ARG A 413 -10.53 -6.69 -21.55
C ARG A 413 -10.16 -7.39 -20.25
N TRP A 414 -9.31 -6.77 -19.41
CA TRP A 414 -8.92 -7.30 -18.12
C TRP A 414 -9.89 -6.85 -17.03
N LYS A 415 -10.85 -7.72 -16.71
CA LYS A 415 -11.91 -7.41 -15.74
C LYS A 415 -11.42 -7.63 -14.31
N LEU A 416 -11.73 -6.65 -13.45
CA LEU A 416 -11.46 -6.72 -12.00
C LEU A 416 -12.51 -7.61 -11.33
N GLN A 417 -12.10 -8.36 -10.31
CA GLN A 417 -12.98 -9.20 -9.49
C GLN A 417 -13.42 -8.46 -8.22
N LEU A 418 -14.67 -8.70 -7.80
CA LEU A 418 -15.26 -8.13 -6.59
C LEU A 418 -15.59 -9.17 -5.51
N GLY A 419 -15.21 -10.43 -5.71
CA GLY A 419 -15.37 -11.50 -4.73
C GLY A 419 -16.58 -12.39 -4.90
N GLU A 420 -17.62 -11.99 -5.61
CA GLU A 420 -18.85 -12.77 -5.75
C GLU A 420 -18.75 -13.95 -6.74
N GLN A 421 -17.65 -14.08 -7.47
CA GLN A 421 -17.48 -15.07 -8.54
C GLN A 421 -16.17 -15.86 -8.49
N VAL A 422 -15.35 -15.68 -7.48
CA VAL A 422 -14.09 -16.44 -7.38
C VAL A 422 -14.35 -17.69 -6.56
N ASP A 423 -14.53 -18.79 -7.24
CA ASP A 423 -14.63 -20.11 -6.62
C ASP A 423 -13.21 -20.58 -6.26
N PHE A 424 -12.88 -20.52 -4.96
CA PHE A 424 -11.67 -21.11 -4.40
C PHE A 424 -11.88 -22.52 -3.86
N SER A 425 -13.03 -23.13 -4.15
CA SER A 425 -13.27 -24.51 -3.74
C SER A 425 -12.17 -25.41 -4.32
N PRO A 426 -11.69 -26.39 -3.55
CA PRO A 426 -10.72 -27.34 -4.07
C PRO A 426 -11.30 -28.02 -5.33
N SER A 427 -10.50 -28.09 -6.40
CA SER A 427 -10.91 -28.87 -7.56
C SER A 427 -11.12 -30.31 -7.07
N LEU A 428 -12.36 -30.79 -7.08
CA LEU A 428 -12.71 -32.16 -6.67
C LEU A 428 -12.15 -33.22 -7.64
N GLN A 429 -11.02 -32.99 -8.27
CA GLN A 429 -10.31 -33.93 -9.13
C GLN A 429 -9.74 -35.13 -8.35
N TRP A 430 -9.60 -34.98 -7.03
CA TRP A 430 -9.23 -36.05 -6.13
C TRP A 430 -10.46 -36.45 -5.32
N PRO A 431 -10.76 -37.77 -5.17
CA PRO A 431 -11.81 -38.20 -4.26
C PRO A 431 -11.50 -37.67 -2.86
N ALA A 432 -12.52 -37.16 -2.19
CA ALA A 432 -12.37 -36.72 -0.80
C ALA A 432 -11.73 -37.83 0.03
N PRO A 433 -10.72 -37.53 0.85
CA PRO A 433 -10.11 -38.55 1.70
C PRO A 433 -11.21 -39.21 2.58
N VAL A 434 -11.26 -40.54 2.58
CA VAL A 434 -12.18 -41.25 3.44
C VAL A 434 -11.67 -41.11 4.88
N THR A 435 -12.26 -40.20 5.62
CA THR A 435 -11.95 -40.01 7.04
C THR A 435 -12.97 -40.73 7.87
N THR A 436 -12.53 -41.50 8.86
CA THR A 436 -13.39 -42.24 9.79
C THR A 436 -14.22 -41.32 10.69
N HIS A 437 -13.81 -40.05 10.83
CA HIS A 437 -14.49 -39.01 11.62
C HIS A 437 -14.37 -37.69 10.90
N ALA A 438 -15.34 -36.78 11.10
CA ALA A 438 -15.26 -35.42 10.61
C ALA A 438 -14.02 -34.71 11.23
N VAL A 439 -13.14 -34.19 10.37
CA VAL A 439 -11.94 -33.48 10.81
C VAL A 439 -12.33 -32.04 11.11
N GLU A 440 -12.25 -31.65 12.37
CA GLU A 440 -12.45 -30.24 12.77
C GLU A 440 -11.25 -29.40 12.31
N PRO A 441 -11.47 -28.23 11.68
CA PRO A 441 -10.37 -27.40 11.12
C PRO A 441 -9.31 -26.96 12.13
N ASP A 442 -9.63 -26.94 13.42
CA ASP A 442 -8.77 -26.45 14.50
C ASP A 442 -8.00 -27.55 15.24
N ARG A 443 -8.19 -28.80 14.86
CA ARG A 443 -7.46 -29.96 15.44
C ARG A 443 -6.35 -30.41 14.50
N GLY A 444 -5.12 -30.01 14.79
CA GLY A 444 -3.91 -30.53 14.15
C GLY A 444 -3.01 -31.27 15.15
N PRO A 445 -1.96 -31.99 14.73
CA PRO A 445 -1.54 -32.24 13.35
C PRO A 445 -2.35 -33.40 12.70
N VAL A 446 -2.57 -33.28 11.39
CA VAL A 446 -3.24 -34.31 10.59
C VAL A 446 -2.17 -35.21 9.96
N LEU A 447 -2.20 -36.50 10.23
CA LEU A 447 -1.39 -37.47 9.52
C LEU A 447 -2.13 -37.90 8.24
N VAL A 448 -1.58 -37.53 7.08
CA VAL A 448 -2.08 -38.01 5.79
C VAL A 448 -1.27 -39.22 5.38
N THR A 449 -1.93 -40.38 5.37
CA THR A 449 -1.34 -41.62 4.86
C THR A 449 -1.85 -41.86 3.44
N ILE A 450 -0.94 -41.92 2.49
CA ILE A 450 -1.26 -42.21 1.09
C ILE A 450 -0.83 -43.64 0.80
N GLU A 451 -1.80 -44.49 0.49
CA GLU A 451 -1.57 -45.88 0.10
C GLU A 451 -1.59 -45.99 -1.43
N TYR A 452 -0.44 -46.33 -2.00
CA TYR A 452 -0.32 -46.59 -3.44
C TYR A 452 -0.45 -48.05 -3.75
N LYS A 453 -1.41 -48.46 -4.59
CA LYS A 453 -1.51 -49.79 -5.13
C LYS A 453 -0.68 -49.87 -6.39
N ILE A 454 0.47 -50.49 -6.32
CA ILE A 454 1.40 -50.66 -7.43
C ILE A 454 1.58 -52.13 -7.81
N ASN A 455 1.97 -52.37 -9.05
CA ASN A 455 2.35 -53.71 -9.48
C ASN A 455 3.65 -54.09 -8.75
N PRO A 456 3.74 -55.29 -8.10
CA PRO A 456 4.93 -55.71 -7.37
C PRO A 456 6.24 -55.63 -8.21
N ASN A 457 6.15 -55.84 -9.53
CA ASN A 457 7.29 -55.80 -10.43
C ASN A 457 7.82 -54.39 -10.73
N GLU A 458 7.07 -53.34 -10.39
CA GLU A 458 7.42 -51.93 -10.62
C GLU A 458 7.79 -51.18 -9.34
N ARG A 459 7.94 -51.94 -8.24
CA ARG A 459 8.18 -51.34 -6.91
C ARG A 459 9.43 -50.48 -6.84
N GLU A 460 10.55 -50.93 -7.43
CA GLU A 460 11.81 -50.18 -7.40
C GLU A 460 11.72 -48.89 -8.22
N ALA A 461 11.17 -48.96 -9.42
CA ALA A 461 10.96 -47.78 -10.26
C ALA A 461 10.04 -46.76 -9.59
N PHE A 462 9.02 -47.21 -8.87
CA PHE A 462 8.14 -46.35 -8.11
C PHE A 462 8.82 -45.68 -6.91
N LEU A 463 9.65 -46.42 -6.16
CA LEU A 463 10.41 -45.87 -5.02
C LEU A 463 11.43 -44.81 -5.49
N ASP A 464 12.10 -45.07 -6.62
CA ASP A 464 13.03 -44.10 -7.22
C ASP A 464 12.31 -42.84 -7.68
N ALA A 465 11.13 -42.96 -8.31
CA ALA A 465 10.32 -41.83 -8.70
C ALA A 465 9.85 -40.99 -7.48
N LEU A 466 9.49 -41.67 -6.37
CA LEU A 466 9.07 -41.04 -5.13
C LEU A 466 10.23 -40.31 -4.43
N ALA A 467 11.41 -40.92 -4.41
CA ALA A 467 12.64 -40.29 -3.88
C ALA A 467 13.04 -39.06 -4.69
N ASN A 468 12.96 -39.13 -6.02
CA ASN A 468 13.23 -37.98 -6.90
C ASN A 468 12.20 -36.86 -6.73
N ALA A 469 10.92 -37.16 -6.49
CA ALA A 469 9.87 -36.19 -6.23
C ALA A 469 10.00 -35.52 -4.85
N SER A 470 10.61 -36.20 -3.86
CA SER A 470 10.82 -35.64 -2.52
C SER A 470 12.06 -34.74 -2.43
N ASN A 471 13.00 -34.83 -3.36
CA ASN A 471 14.26 -34.07 -3.40
C ASN A 471 14.22 -32.85 -4.34
N GLY A 472 13.13 -32.59 -5.05
CA GLY A 472 12.88 -31.45 -5.94
C GLY A 472 11.84 -30.51 -5.37
#